data_11bc91f4febe575e11fb2766c9a7ca8f
#
_entry.id   11bc91f4febe575e11fb2766c9a7ca8f
#
_cell.length_a   1.000
_cell.length_b   1.000
_cell.length_c   1.000
_cell.angle_alpha   90.00
_cell.angle_beta   90.00
_cell.angle_gamma   90.00
#
_symmetry.space_group_name_H-M   'P 1'
#
loop_
_entity.id
_entity.type
_entity.pdbx_description
1 polymer ?
#
loop_
_entity_poly.entity_id
_entity_poly.type
_entity_poly.pdbx_seq_one_letter_code
_entity_poly.pdbx_strand_id
1 'polypeptide(L)'
;MASRFAFAPPRLPAPLLAAGARGQQAYAASELARRLALAREACPEEFETGKPALARLLGEAQVLLEPVRRPRRKVPVAVTANPQVAMILPGFGAHPMRMRYLARHLERAGHIAKRWGLGFNWGPTEERFDAVEARLLELHARHGRKVVLIGWSLGGLYAREIAKRQPQAVAKVISMGSPFSGSPRANNVWRAYQFITGHSVDAPPIDADLRSKPPVETVALWSANDGVIAPRCAAGRPGERDRAIPLRCTHMGFTYDPQVIATLLAELEATRG
;
A
#
# COMPACT_ATOMS: atom_id res chain seq x y z
N MET A 1 -2.29 -34.45 64.28
CA MET A 1 -1.10 -34.60 63.40
C MET A 1 -1.59 -34.96 62.01
N ALA A 2 -1.65 -34.00 61.10
CA ALA A 2 -2.05 -34.23 59.73
C ALA A 2 -0.80 -34.09 58.82
N SER A 3 -0.31 -35.25 58.31
CA SER A 3 0.83 -35.32 57.39
C SER A 3 0.40 -34.80 56.01
N ARG A 4 0.96 -33.68 55.55
CA ARG A 4 0.81 -33.18 54.19
C ARG A 4 1.77 -33.93 53.29
N PHE A 5 1.27 -34.87 52.48
CA PHE A 5 2.02 -35.41 51.35
C PHE A 5 2.08 -34.34 50.25
N ALA A 6 3.25 -33.74 50.07
CA ALA A 6 3.54 -32.87 48.90
C ALA A 6 3.88 -33.78 47.73
N PHE A 7 3.02 -33.85 46.75
CA PHE A 7 3.30 -34.51 45.44
C PHE A 7 4.27 -33.62 44.67
N ALA A 8 5.51 -34.09 44.52
CA ALA A 8 6.46 -33.47 43.58
C ALA A 8 6.05 -33.85 42.14
N PRO A 9 5.96 -32.91 41.20
CA PRO A 9 5.65 -33.26 39.82
C PRO A 9 6.74 -34.15 39.22
N PRO A 10 6.38 -35.10 38.34
CA PRO A 10 7.35 -36.00 37.72
C PRO A 10 8.41 -35.22 36.94
N ARG A 11 9.67 -35.45 37.21
CA ARG A 11 10.79 -34.89 36.45
C ARG A 11 10.87 -35.57 35.10
N LEU A 12 10.75 -34.79 34.03
CA LEU A 12 10.95 -35.32 32.67
C LEU A 12 12.39 -35.83 32.50
N PRO A 13 12.60 -36.94 31.76
CA PRO A 13 13.94 -37.47 31.49
C PRO A 13 14.84 -36.44 30.78
N ALA A 14 16.11 -36.39 31.16
CA ALA A 14 17.10 -35.45 30.59
C ALA A 14 17.16 -35.41 29.05
N PRO A 15 17.04 -36.52 28.31
CA PRO A 15 17.03 -36.49 26.84
C PRO A 15 15.79 -35.81 26.25
N LEU A 16 14.61 -35.87 26.91
CA LEU A 16 13.41 -35.16 26.48
C LEU A 16 13.52 -33.65 26.72
N LEU A 17 14.14 -33.25 27.84
CA LEU A 17 14.43 -31.82 28.09
C LEU A 17 15.45 -31.26 27.10
N ALA A 18 16.49 -32.04 26.74
CA ALA A 18 17.49 -31.65 25.76
C ALA A 18 16.94 -31.62 24.31
N ALA A 19 15.98 -32.50 23.97
CA ALA A 19 15.29 -32.45 22.69
C ALA A 19 14.37 -31.25 22.59
N GLY A 20 13.65 -30.91 23.66
CA GLY A 20 12.84 -29.72 23.76
C GLY A 20 13.65 -28.42 23.63
N ALA A 21 14.80 -28.35 24.32
CA ALA A 21 15.71 -27.21 24.24
C ALA A 21 16.27 -26.98 22.82
N ARG A 22 16.70 -28.09 22.16
CA ARG A 22 17.17 -28.02 20.75
C ARG A 22 16.08 -27.61 19.79
N GLY A 23 14.85 -28.12 19.97
CA GLY A 23 13.69 -27.71 19.18
C GLY A 23 13.35 -26.21 19.36
N GLN A 24 13.42 -25.72 20.61
CA GLN A 24 13.21 -24.30 20.89
C GLN A 24 14.32 -23.41 20.31
N GLN A 25 15.58 -23.84 20.37
CA GLN A 25 16.68 -23.09 19.73
C GLN A 25 16.57 -23.07 18.21
N ALA A 26 16.23 -24.22 17.59
CA ALA A 26 16.02 -24.29 16.16
C ALA A 26 14.81 -23.41 15.70
N TYR A 27 13.74 -23.38 16.49
CA TYR A 27 12.61 -22.50 16.24
C TYR A 27 12.98 -21.03 16.40
N ALA A 28 13.66 -20.66 17.49
CA ALA A 28 14.10 -19.28 17.73
C ALA A 28 15.06 -18.77 16.65
N ALA A 29 15.86 -19.65 16.04
CA ALA A 29 16.73 -19.32 14.92
C ALA A 29 16.02 -19.37 13.56
N SER A 30 14.74 -19.79 13.51
CA SER A 30 14.00 -19.91 12.25
C SER A 30 13.54 -18.56 11.71
N GLU A 31 13.45 -18.45 10.39
CA GLU A 31 12.88 -17.28 9.70
C GLU A 31 11.45 -17.00 10.15
N LEU A 32 10.67 -18.04 10.46
CA LEU A 32 9.31 -17.90 10.98
C LEU A 32 9.31 -17.23 12.36
N ALA A 33 10.20 -17.61 13.26
CA ALA A 33 10.31 -16.99 14.59
C ALA A 33 10.70 -15.51 14.47
N ARG A 34 11.63 -15.19 13.58
CA ARG A 34 12.03 -13.81 13.27
C ARG A 34 10.85 -12.99 12.78
N ARG A 35 10.07 -13.48 11.82
CA ARG A 35 8.87 -12.80 11.28
C ARG A 35 7.77 -12.63 12.34
N LEU A 36 7.58 -13.62 13.19
CA LEU A 36 6.65 -13.52 14.31
C LEU A 36 7.09 -12.48 15.34
N ALA A 37 8.39 -12.40 15.63
CA ALA A 37 8.95 -11.38 16.51
C ALA A 37 8.70 -9.97 15.95
N LEU A 38 9.00 -9.75 14.67
CA LEU A 38 8.69 -8.48 13.99
C LEU A 38 7.20 -8.12 14.07
N ALA A 39 6.30 -9.07 13.82
CA ALA A 39 4.85 -8.83 13.87
C ALA A 39 4.34 -8.53 15.30
N ARG A 40 5.08 -8.95 16.34
CA ARG A 40 4.76 -8.74 17.75
C ARG A 40 5.44 -7.52 18.36
N GLU A 41 6.26 -6.80 17.60
CA GLU A 41 6.89 -5.58 18.09
C GLU A 41 5.88 -4.64 18.77
N ALA A 42 6.29 -4.06 19.88
CA ALA A 42 5.48 -3.06 20.56
C ALA A 42 5.25 -1.87 19.63
N CYS A 43 4.02 -1.37 19.64
CA CYS A 43 3.71 -0.11 18.97
C CYS A 43 4.09 0.99 19.97
N PRO A 44 5.01 1.90 19.68
CA PRO A 44 5.25 3.05 20.52
C PRO A 44 3.92 3.78 20.80
N GLU A 45 3.67 4.18 22.03
CA GLU A 45 2.38 4.75 22.44
C GLU A 45 2.13 6.14 21.86
N GLU A 46 3.18 6.84 21.46
CA GLU A 46 3.11 8.22 20.98
C GLU A 46 3.19 8.32 19.46
N PHE A 47 2.06 8.15 18.79
CA PHE A 47 1.92 8.65 17.42
C PHE A 47 1.08 9.94 17.42
N GLU A 48 1.61 11.02 16.87
CA GLU A 48 0.83 12.22 16.52
C GLU A 48 -0.44 11.88 15.71
N THR A 49 -0.42 10.71 15.08
CA THR A 49 -1.47 10.23 14.20
C THR A 49 -1.89 8.84 14.65
N GLY A 50 -3.03 8.73 15.34
CA GLY A 50 -3.60 7.44 15.75
C GLY A 50 -3.93 6.54 14.54
N LYS A 51 -3.97 5.21 14.77
CA LYS A 51 -4.47 4.25 13.79
C LYS A 51 -5.96 4.48 13.51
N PRO A 52 -6.46 4.12 12.32
CA PRO A 52 -7.90 4.08 12.06
C PRO A 52 -8.61 3.18 13.07
N ALA A 53 -9.83 3.57 13.48
CA ALA A 53 -10.65 2.76 14.37
C ALA A 53 -10.93 1.38 13.75
N LEU A 54 -10.90 0.32 14.57
CA LEU A 54 -11.16 -1.07 14.13
C LEU A 54 -12.52 -1.22 13.44
N ALA A 55 -13.54 -0.44 13.85
CA ALA A 55 -14.83 -0.43 13.18
C ALA A 55 -14.74 -0.05 11.70
N ARG A 56 -13.80 0.85 11.32
CA ARG A 56 -13.54 1.18 9.92
C ARG A 56 -12.85 0.05 9.17
N LEU A 57 -11.94 -0.67 9.84
CA LEU A 57 -11.31 -1.86 9.26
C LEU A 57 -12.36 -2.94 8.94
N LEU A 58 -13.36 -3.16 9.82
CA LEU A 58 -14.49 -4.03 9.52
C LEU A 58 -15.31 -3.52 8.33
N GLY A 59 -15.40 -2.21 8.14
CA GLY A 59 -16.02 -1.58 6.97
C GLY A 59 -15.37 -1.95 5.65
N GLU A 60 -14.10 -2.34 5.63
CA GLU A 60 -13.40 -2.79 4.41
C GLU A 60 -14.03 -4.09 3.84
N ALA A 61 -14.69 -4.90 4.68
CA ALA A 61 -15.42 -6.10 4.23
C ALA A 61 -16.52 -5.81 3.20
N GLN A 62 -16.96 -4.55 3.06
CA GLN A 62 -17.89 -4.13 2.01
C GLN A 62 -17.38 -4.44 0.59
N VAL A 63 -16.09 -4.61 0.43
CA VAL A 63 -15.49 -5.05 -0.84
C VAL A 63 -16.03 -6.40 -1.32
N LEU A 64 -16.47 -7.28 -0.43
CA LEU A 64 -17.07 -8.57 -0.76
C LEU A 64 -18.43 -8.41 -1.46
N LEU A 65 -19.10 -7.28 -1.21
CA LEU A 65 -20.39 -6.94 -1.86
C LEU A 65 -20.20 -6.20 -3.20
N GLU A 66 -18.98 -5.86 -3.56
CA GLU A 66 -18.69 -5.11 -4.77
C GLU A 66 -19.16 -5.80 -6.07
N PRO A 67 -18.99 -7.12 -6.26
CA PRO A 67 -19.48 -7.80 -7.45
C PRO A 67 -20.98 -7.61 -7.69
N VAL A 68 -21.77 -7.55 -6.60
CA VAL A 68 -23.23 -7.35 -6.66
C VAL A 68 -23.61 -5.87 -6.85
N ARG A 69 -22.84 -4.96 -6.26
CA ARG A 69 -23.10 -3.50 -6.32
C ARG A 69 -22.62 -2.86 -7.62
N ARG A 70 -21.54 -3.38 -8.20
CA ARG A 70 -20.88 -2.84 -9.40
C ARG A 70 -21.82 -2.65 -10.60
N PRO A 71 -22.71 -3.58 -10.97
CA PRO A 71 -23.60 -3.39 -12.11
C PRO A 71 -24.57 -2.22 -11.94
N ARG A 72 -24.88 -1.85 -10.67
CA ARG A 72 -25.81 -0.76 -10.34
C ARG A 72 -25.14 0.60 -10.29
N ARG A 73 -23.80 0.66 -10.26
CA ARG A 73 -23.03 1.90 -10.19
C ARG A 73 -22.68 2.37 -11.58
N LYS A 74 -23.28 3.46 -12.01
CA LYS A 74 -22.93 4.15 -13.26
C LYS A 74 -21.85 5.19 -12.94
N VAL A 75 -20.70 5.08 -13.60
CA VAL A 75 -19.68 6.14 -13.62
C VAL A 75 -19.82 6.83 -14.97
N PRO A 76 -20.25 8.08 -15.00
CA PRO A 76 -20.24 8.86 -16.23
C PRO A 76 -18.80 9.01 -16.70
N VAL A 77 -18.54 8.68 -17.95
CA VAL A 77 -17.21 8.79 -18.55
C VAL A 77 -17.35 9.59 -19.85
N ALA A 78 -16.82 10.79 -19.84
CA ALA A 78 -16.63 11.58 -21.04
C ALA A 78 -15.31 11.17 -21.72
N VAL A 79 -15.29 11.18 -23.04
CA VAL A 79 -14.05 10.95 -23.79
C VAL A 79 -13.19 12.20 -23.72
N THR A 80 -11.95 12.05 -23.33
CA THR A 80 -11.00 13.17 -23.20
C THR A 80 -10.45 13.60 -24.56
N ALA A 81 -10.22 14.90 -24.70
CA ALA A 81 -9.44 15.47 -25.80
C ALA A 81 -7.93 15.44 -25.52
N ASN A 82 -7.52 15.14 -24.26
CA ASN A 82 -6.13 15.11 -23.81
C ASN A 82 -5.75 13.72 -23.25
N PRO A 83 -5.61 12.67 -24.10
CA PRO A 83 -5.27 11.33 -23.65
C PRO A 83 -3.95 11.30 -22.89
N GLN A 84 -3.91 10.68 -21.72
CA GLN A 84 -2.72 10.50 -20.91
C GLN A 84 -2.29 9.04 -20.90
N VAL A 85 -0.97 8.78 -20.78
CA VAL A 85 -0.43 7.46 -20.46
C VAL A 85 -0.35 7.34 -18.95
N ALA A 86 -1.06 6.38 -18.37
CA ALA A 86 -1.10 6.15 -16.94
C ALA A 86 -0.56 4.77 -16.59
N MET A 87 0.42 4.68 -15.68
CA MET A 87 0.89 3.44 -15.09
C MET A 87 0.25 3.26 -13.72
N ILE A 88 -0.40 2.10 -13.52
CA ILE A 88 -1.19 1.79 -12.33
C ILE A 88 -0.43 0.79 -11.46
N LEU A 89 -0.14 1.20 -10.20
CA LEU A 89 0.65 0.45 -9.23
C LEU A 89 -0.25 -0.06 -8.09
N PRO A 90 -0.30 -1.38 -7.86
CA PRO A 90 -1.19 -1.99 -6.87
C PRO A 90 -0.64 -1.85 -5.44
N GLY A 91 -1.55 -1.93 -4.45
CA GLY A 91 -1.22 -1.98 -3.04
C GLY A 91 -0.56 -3.30 -2.60
N PHE A 92 -0.12 -3.35 -1.35
CA PHE A 92 0.48 -4.52 -0.73
C PHE A 92 -0.44 -5.75 -0.80
N GLY A 93 0.10 -6.92 -1.14
CA GLY A 93 -0.64 -8.17 -1.28
C GLY A 93 -1.65 -8.18 -2.44
N ALA A 94 -1.67 -7.15 -3.28
CA ALA A 94 -2.62 -7.05 -4.38
C ALA A 94 -2.02 -7.41 -5.73
N HIS A 95 -2.78 -8.16 -6.52
CA HIS A 95 -2.49 -8.38 -7.93
C HIS A 95 -3.02 -7.20 -8.77
N PRO A 96 -2.36 -6.79 -9.88
CA PRO A 96 -2.82 -5.68 -10.74
C PRO A 96 -4.27 -5.80 -11.23
N MET A 97 -4.79 -7.03 -11.33
CA MET A 97 -6.19 -7.29 -11.70
C MET A 97 -7.19 -6.67 -10.73
N ARG A 98 -6.79 -6.39 -9.48
CA ARG A 98 -7.61 -5.69 -8.50
C ARG A 98 -8.03 -4.30 -9.00
N MET A 99 -7.15 -3.63 -9.73
CA MET A 99 -7.39 -2.29 -10.25
C MET A 99 -7.94 -2.28 -11.69
N ARG A 100 -8.32 -3.46 -12.22
CA ARG A 100 -8.83 -3.59 -13.60
C ARG A 100 -10.11 -2.76 -13.84
N TYR A 101 -10.97 -2.66 -12.83
CA TYR A 101 -12.21 -1.87 -12.96
C TYR A 101 -11.89 -0.39 -13.16
N LEU A 102 -11.02 0.17 -12.34
CA LEU A 102 -10.50 1.52 -12.49
C LEU A 102 -9.83 1.71 -13.86
N ALA A 103 -8.88 0.84 -14.24
CA ALA A 103 -8.17 0.92 -15.51
C ALA A 103 -9.13 0.99 -16.71
N ARG A 104 -10.18 0.16 -16.72
CA ARG A 104 -11.18 0.16 -17.80
C ARG A 104 -11.95 1.48 -17.92
N HIS A 105 -12.17 2.21 -16.83
CA HIS A 105 -12.83 3.50 -16.90
C HIS A 105 -11.91 4.58 -17.46
N LEU A 106 -10.60 4.52 -17.13
CA LEU A 106 -9.61 5.39 -17.75
C LEU A 106 -9.51 5.11 -19.27
N GLU A 107 -9.49 3.82 -19.66
CA GLU A 107 -9.46 3.41 -21.07
C GLU A 107 -10.73 3.86 -21.83
N ARG A 108 -11.92 3.75 -21.20
CA ARG A 108 -13.16 4.24 -21.77
C ARG A 108 -13.20 5.76 -21.96
N ALA A 109 -12.45 6.50 -21.12
CA ALA A 109 -12.26 7.93 -21.29
C ALA A 109 -11.22 8.28 -22.36
N GLY A 110 -10.57 7.30 -22.99
CA GLY A 110 -9.56 7.52 -24.02
C GLY A 110 -8.12 7.58 -23.51
N HIS A 111 -7.88 7.41 -22.20
CA HIS A 111 -6.52 7.32 -21.67
C HIS A 111 -5.89 5.95 -21.93
N ILE A 112 -4.56 5.86 -21.88
CA ILE A 112 -3.80 4.64 -22.06
C ILE A 112 -3.42 4.11 -20.67
N ALA A 113 -4.23 3.21 -20.10
CA ALA A 113 -3.97 2.62 -18.80
C ALA A 113 -3.08 1.38 -18.89
N LYS A 114 -1.94 1.38 -18.23
CA LYS A 114 -0.96 0.29 -18.23
C LYS A 114 -0.71 -0.21 -16.81
N ARG A 115 -0.46 -1.51 -16.68
CA ARG A 115 -0.06 -2.13 -15.42
C ARG A 115 1.44 -1.88 -15.17
N TRP A 116 1.85 -1.97 -13.92
CA TRP A 116 3.23 -1.78 -13.47
C TRP A 116 4.25 -2.83 -13.97
N GLY A 117 3.79 -3.86 -14.68
CA GLY A 117 4.66 -4.88 -15.29
C GLY A 117 4.91 -6.12 -14.43
N LEU A 118 4.57 -6.11 -13.15
CA LEU A 118 4.76 -7.22 -12.23
C LEU A 118 3.43 -7.87 -11.82
N GLY A 119 3.51 -9.03 -11.14
CA GLY A 119 2.39 -9.73 -10.52
C GLY A 119 1.96 -9.11 -9.19
N PHE A 120 1.84 -9.95 -8.16
CA PHE A 120 1.48 -9.49 -6.81
C PHE A 120 2.54 -8.55 -6.22
N ASN A 121 2.08 -7.50 -5.53
CA ASN A 121 2.96 -6.60 -4.79
C ASN A 121 3.22 -7.14 -3.37
N TRP A 122 4.26 -7.95 -3.21
CA TRP A 122 4.67 -8.50 -1.91
C TRP A 122 5.66 -7.63 -1.14
N GLY A 123 5.68 -6.34 -1.40
CA GLY A 123 6.56 -5.39 -0.72
C GLY A 123 7.77 -4.97 -1.57
N PRO A 124 8.52 -3.99 -1.08
CA PRO A 124 9.66 -3.45 -1.80
C PRO A 124 10.87 -4.39 -1.75
N THR A 125 11.55 -4.52 -2.88
CA THR A 125 12.92 -5.01 -3.02
C THR A 125 13.60 -4.18 -4.10
N GLU A 126 14.93 -4.13 -4.12
CA GLU A 126 15.69 -3.39 -5.14
C GLU A 126 15.30 -3.86 -6.54
N GLU A 127 15.25 -5.18 -6.78
CA GLU A 127 14.94 -5.75 -8.09
C GLU A 127 13.53 -5.35 -8.56
N ARG A 128 12.57 -5.20 -7.62
CA ARG A 128 11.22 -4.74 -7.97
C ARG A 128 11.20 -3.28 -8.35
N PHE A 129 11.96 -2.45 -7.61
CA PHE A 129 12.07 -1.04 -7.97
C PHE A 129 12.69 -0.87 -9.34
N ASP A 130 13.79 -1.56 -9.63
CA ASP A 130 14.45 -1.53 -10.94
C ASP A 130 13.51 -1.99 -12.05
N ALA A 131 12.74 -3.06 -11.81
CA ALA A 131 11.78 -3.56 -12.80
C ALA A 131 10.62 -2.58 -13.06
N VAL A 132 10.11 -1.90 -12.02
CA VAL A 132 9.05 -0.90 -12.16
C VAL A 132 9.58 0.37 -12.81
N GLU A 133 10.81 0.76 -12.49
CA GLU A 133 11.51 1.89 -13.12
C GLU A 133 11.75 1.60 -14.62
N ALA A 134 12.27 0.43 -14.97
CA ALA A 134 12.44 0.00 -16.35
C ALA A 134 11.09 0.00 -17.11
N ARG A 135 10.00 -0.42 -16.43
CA ARG A 135 8.65 -0.37 -17.02
C ARG A 135 8.18 1.05 -17.28
N LEU A 136 8.45 2.00 -16.38
CA LEU A 136 8.16 3.41 -16.61
C LEU A 136 8.90 3.94 -17.84
N LEU A 137 10.21 3.69 -17.91
CA LEU A 137 11.06 4.15 -19.04
C LEU A 137 10.61 3.52 -20.36
N GLU A 138 10.24 2.25 -20.37
CA GLU A 138 9.65 1.59 -21.56
C GLU A 138 8.37 2.30 -22.02
N LEU A 139 7.46 2.62 -21.09
CA LEU A 139 6.22 3.32 -21.42
C LEU A 139 6.49 4.74 -21.93
N HIS A 140 7.41 5.45 -21.28
CA HIS A 140 7.83 6.78 -21.69
C HIS A 140 8.38 6.78 -23.12
N ALA A 141 9.32 5.88 -23.42
CA ALA A 141 9.92 5.76 -24.74
C ALA A 141 8.90 5.32 -25.81
N ARG A 142 8.04 4.33 -25.50
CA ARG A 142 7.04 3.80 -26.42
C ARG A 142 6.00 4.84 -26.86
N HIS A 143 5.60 5.73 -25.94
CA HIS A 143 4.54 6.70 -26.20
C HIS A 143 5.07 8.11 -26.48
N GLY A 144 6.39 8.35 -26.39
CA GLY A 144 7.02 9.64 -26.65
C GLY A 144 6.56 10.77 -25.72
N ARG A 145 6.04 10.43 -24.52
CA ARG A 145 5.47 11.39 -23.57
C ARG A 145 5.62 10.93 -22.12
N LYS A 146 5.59 11.88 -21.20
CA LYS A 146 5.64 11.59 -19.77
C LYS A 146 4.43 10.76 -19.31
N VAL A 147 4.63 9.93 -18.27
CA VAL A 147 3.65 8.97 -17.75
C VAL A 147 3.07 9.49 -16.44
N VAL A 148 1.76 9.40 -16.26
CA VAL A 148 1.10 9.63 -14.96
C VAL A 148 1.20 8.34 -14.13
N LEU A 149 1.73 8.44 -12.93
CA LEU A 149 1.82 7.31 -11.99
C LEU A 149 0.61 7.35 -11.05
N ILE A 150 -0.21 6.30 -11.08
CA ILE A 150 -1.39 6.16 -10.20
C ILE A 150 -1.13 4.99 -9.26
N GLY A 151 -0.85 5.28 -7.99
CA GLY A 151 -0.50 4.28 -7.00
C GLY A 151 -1.51 4.16 -5.87
N TRP A 152 -1.99 2.94 -5.60
CA TRP A 152 -2.85 2.64 -4.48
C TRP A 152 -2.05 2.09 -3.30
N SER A 153 -2.25 2.65 -2.08
CA SER A 153 -1.61 2.17 -0.85
C SER A 153 -0.08 2.11 -1.02
N LEU A 154 0.56 0.96 -0.83
CA LEU A 154 1.99 0.78 -1.07
C LEU A 154 2.40 1.16 -2.51
N GLY A 155 1.53 0.96 -3.50
CA GLY A 155 1.80 1.37 -4.88
C GLY A 155 2.01 2.88 -5.05
N GLY A 156 1.40 3.70 -4.17
CA GLY A 156 1.64 5.14 -4.18
C GLY A 156 3.02 5.52 -3.62
N LEU A 157 3.56 4.72 -2.69
CA LEU A 157 4.93 4.89 -2.22
C LEU A 157 5.93 4.58 -3.34
N TYR A 158 5.71 3.49 -4.08
CA TYR A 158 6.49 3.20 -5.30
C TYR A 158 6.42 4.35 -6.31
N ALA A 159 5.21 4.84 -6.60
CA ALA A 159 5.02 5.92 -7.56
C ALA A 159 5.79 7.20 -7.18
N ARG A 160 5.77 7.56 -5.89
CA ARG A 160 6.52 8.72 -5.38
C ARG A 160 8.01 8.52 -5.52
N GLU A 161 8.53 7.36 -5.12
CA GLU A 161 9.96 7.10 -5.13
C GLU A 161 10.53 7.01 -6.56
N ILE A 162 9.81 6.35 -7.47
CA ILE A 162 10.18 6.27 -8.88
C ILE A 162 10.15 7.66 -9.54
N ALA A 163 9.17 8.51 -9.17
CA ALA A 163 9.11 9.88 -9.69
C ALA A 163 10.28 10.75 -9.22
N LYS A 164 10.89 10.46 -8.07
CA LYS A 164 12.13 11.12 -7.63
C LYS A 164 13.35 10.66 -8.44
N ARG A 165 13.41 9.36 -8.76
CA ARG A 165 14.51 8.78 -9.55
C ARG A 165 14.44 9.18 -11.02
N GLN A 166 13.21 9.27 -11.60
CA GLN A 166 12.98 9.50 -13.03
C GLN A 166 11.96 10.64 -13.30
N PRO A 167 12.21 11.86 -12.79
CA PRO A 167 11.25 12.96 -12.92
C PRO A 167 11.01 13.39 -14.37
N GLN A 168 11.97 13.17 -15.25
CA GLN A 168 11.86 13.48 -16.69
C GLN A 168 10.85 12.57 -17.41
N ALA A 169 10.60 11.36 -16.89
CA ALA A 169 9.65 10.40 -17.48
C ALA A 169 8.25 10.49 -16.85
N VAL A 170 8.06 11.26 -15.76
CA VAL A 170 6.82 11.34 -15.00
C VAL A 170 6.14 12.69 -15.21
N ALA A 171 4.86 12.69 -15.59
CA ALA A 171 4.03 13.89 -15.71
C ALA A 171 3.43 14.30 -14.37
N LYS A 172 2.93 13.32 -13.62
CA LYS A 172 2.21 13.52 -12.35
C LYS A 172 2.21 12.25 -11.53
N VAL A 173 2.21 12.39 -10.20
CA VAL A 173 1.97 11.30 -9.25
C VAL A 173 0.61 11.49 -8.60
N ILE A 174 -0.23 10.46 -8.65
CA ILE A 174 -1.50 10.41 -7.91
C ILE A 174 -1.43 9.22 -6.94
N SER A 175 -1.31 9.50 -5.65
CA SER A 175 -1.33 8.50 -4.58
C SER A 175 -2.74 8.37 -4.00
N MET A 176 -3.20 7.14 -3.78
CA MET A 176 -4.54 6.82 -3.28
C MET A 176 -4.42 6.02 -1.98
N GLY A 177 -4.79 6.62 -0.84
CA GLY A 177 -4.70 5.97 0.47
C GLY A 177 -3.29 5.48 0.80
N SER A 178 -2.25 6.22 0.44
CA SER A 178 -0.85 5.82 0.58
C SER A 178 -0.22 6.49 1.80
N PRO A 179 0.43 5.74 2.72
CA PRO A 179 0.97 6.28 3.96
C PRO A 179 2.37 6.90 3.76
N PHE A 180 2.47 8.01 3.03
CA PHE A 180 3.75 8.68 2.75
C PHE A 180 4.15 9.71 3.81
N SER A 181 3.26 10.02 4.77
CA SER A 181 3.47 11.01 5.82
C SER A 181 3.30 10.38 7.21
N GLY A 182 3.88 10.99 8.22
CA GLY A 182 3.72 10.53 9.61
C GLY A 182 4.47 9.24 9.92
N SER A 183 3.95 8.45 10.87
CA SER A 183 4.55 7.18 11.27
C SER A 183 4.18 6.05 10.31
N PRO A 184 5.13 5.23 9.87
CA PRO A 184 4.86 4.02 9.10
C PRO A 184 3.97 3.01 9.83
N ARG A 185 3.89 3.09 11.16
CA ARG A 185 3.05 2.24 12.03
C ARG A 185 1.62 2.75 12.23
N ALA A 186 1.28 3.94 11.73
CA ALA A 186 -0.06 4.53 11.84
C ALA A 186 -1.04 3.91 10.82
N ASN A 187 -1.05 2.59 10.73
CA ASN A 187 -1.97 1.82 9.90
C ASN A 187 -2.32 0.47 10.56
N ASN A 188 -3.41 -0.15 10.12
CA ASN A 188 -3.89 -1.40 10.71
C ASN A 188 -3.24 -2.67 10.12
N VAL A 189 -2.37 -2.56 9.13
CA VAL A 189 -1.77 -3.72 8.42
C VAL A 189 -0.25 -3.83 8.58
N TRP A 190 0.42 -2.93 9.31
CA TRP A 190 1.87 -2.93 9.43
C TRP A 190 2.45 -4.23 10.01
N ARG A 191 1.73 -4.88 10.96
CA ARG A 191 2.14 -6.17 11.52
C ARG A 191 2.09 -7.30 10.50
N ALA A 192 1.02 -7.34 9.69
CA ALA A 192 0.90 -8.29 8.60
C ALA A 192 1.97 -8.04 7.53
N TYR A 193 2.25 -6.77 7.24
CA TYR A 193 3.34 -6.40 6.34
C TYR A 193 4.69 -6.93 6.84
N GLN A 194 5.06 -6.68 8.09
CA GLN A 194 6.32 -7.16 8.68
C GLN A 194 6.42 -8.69 8.68
N PHE A 195 5.32 -9.37 9.00
CA PHE A 195 5.28 -10.84 8.96
C PHE A 195 5.49 -11.39 7.55
N ILE A 196 4.83 -10.82 6.55
CA ILE A 196 4.88 -11.31 5.17
C ILE A 196 6.22 -10.97 4.52
N THR A 197 6.68 -9.74 4.66
CA THR A 197 7.93 -9.27 4.02
C THR A 197 9.18 -9.71 4.77
N GLY A 198 9.08 -9.87 6.09
CA GLY A 198 10.24 -10.11 6.95
C GLY A 198 11.08 -8.86 7.18
N HIS A 199 10.58 -7.66 6.87
CA HIS A 199 11.25 -6.38 7.09
C HIS A 199 10.50 -5.56 8.11
N SER A 200 11.22 -4.76 8.91
CA SER A 200 10.59 -3.72 9.71
C SER A 200 9.97 -2.66 8.80
N VAL A 201 8.80 -2.18 9.17
CA VAL A 201 8.14 -1.07 8.46
C VAL A 201 8.90 0.25 8.60
N ASP A 202 9.73 0.37 9.65
CA ASP A 202 10.57 1.56 9.91
C ASP A 202 11.93 1.50 9.20
N ALA A 203 12.33 0.31 8.73
CA ALA A 203 13.56 0.07 8.00
C ALA A 203 13.28 -0.82 6.78
N PRO A 204 12.58 -0.29 5.77
CA PRO A 204 12.37 -1.02 4.52
C PRO A 204 13.72 -1.25 3.80
N PRO A 205 13.82 -2.29 2.95
CA PRO A 205 15.06 -2.61 2.26
C PRO A 205 15.48 -1.59 1.18
N ILE A 206 14.84 -0.45 1.15
CA ILE A 206 15.08 0.62 0.19
C ILE A 206 15.25 1.91 0.98
N ASP A 207 16.36 2.61 0.74
CA ASP A 207 16.55 3.94 1.27
C ASP A 207 15.61 4.93 0.56
N ALA A 208 14.56 5.34 1.26
CA ALA A 208 13.50 6.19 0.73
C ALA A 208 13.04 7.22 1.77
N ASP A 209 13.19 8.48 1.50
CA ASP A 209 12.51 9.54 2.25
C ASP A 209 11.09 9.72 1.72
N LEU A 210 10.16 8.93 2.27
CA LEU A 210 8.76 8.91 1.83
C LEU A 210 8.06 10.26 1.95
N ARG A 211 8.52 11.15 2.85
CA ARG A 211 7.93 12.49 3.08
C ARG A 211 8.36 13.49 2.02
N SER A 212 9.58 13.39 1.53
CA SER A 212 10.09 14.28 0.49
C SER A 212 9.17 14.24 -0.73
N LYS A 213 8.71 15.42 -1.16
CA LYS A 213 7.86 15.54 -2.34
C LYS A 213 8.68 15.24 -3.61
N PRO A 214 8.17 14.37 -4.51
CA PRO A 214 8.76 14.24 -5.84
C PRO A 214 8.81 15.59 -6.57
N PRO A 215 9.84 15.86 -7.41
CA PRO A 215 9.97 17.10 -8.17
C PRO A 215 9.03 17.21 -9.37
N VAL A 216 7.85 16.60 -9.25
CA VAL A 216 6.75 16.61 -10.22
C VAL A 216 5.44 16.94 -9.52
N GLU A 217 4.39 17.25 -10.26
CA GLU A 217 3.07 17.45 -9.67
C GLU A 217 2.62 16.21 -8.90
N THR A 218 2.24 16.38 -7.64
CA THR A 218 1.89 15.30 -6.72
C THR A 218 0.53 15.54 -6.08
N VAL A 219 -0.40 14.62 -6.28
CA VAL A 219 -1.77 14.67 -5.74
C VAL A 219 -2.00 13.49 -4.81
N ALA A 220 -2.52 13.76 -3.61
CA ALA A 220 -2.85 12.77 -2.62
C ALA A 220 -4.38 12.62 -2.49
N LEU A 221 -4.92 11.46 -2.88
CA LEU A 221 -6.31 11.10 -2.61
C LEU A 221 -6.37 10.38 -1.28
N TRP A 222 -7.16 10.89 -0.35
CA TRP A 222 -7.30 10.33 0.98
C TRP A 222 -8.75 10.23 1.42
N SER A 223 -9.06 9.41 2.41
CA SER A 223 -10.42 9.25 2.91
C SER A 223 -10.45 9.16 4.43
N ALA A 224 -11.42 9.87 5.04
CA ALA A 224 -11.71 9.72 6.46
C ALA A 224 -12.32 8.35 6.80
N ASN A 225 -12.84 7.62 5.80
CA ASN A 225 -13.43 6.29 5.96
C ASN A 225 -12.44 5.15 5.66
N ASP A 226 -11.17 5.49 5.38
CA ASP A 226 -10.11 4.49 5.22
C ASP A 226 -9.92 3.72 6.53
N GLY A 227 -10.13 2.41 6.49
CA GLY A 227 -9.99 1.51 7.65
C GLY A 227 -8.58 0.96 7.81
N VAL A 228 -7.70 1.17 6.84
CA VAL A 228 -6.33 0.63 6.81
C VAL A 228 -5.31 1.70 7.14
N ILE A 229 -5.31 2.82 6.42
CA ILE A 229 -4.31 3.89 6.53
C ILE A 229 -4.92 5.09 7.28
N ALA A 230 -4.17 5.64 8.24
CA ALA A 230 -4.59 6.86 8.93
C ALA A 230 -4.75 8.01 7.92
N PRO A 231 -5.89 8.74 7.95
CA PRO A 231 -6.19 9.79 6.98
C PRO A 231 -5.09 10.86 6.85
N ARG A 232 -4.48 11.26 7.98
CA ARG A 232 -3.38 12.24 7.98
C ARG A 232 -2.13 11.72 7.29
N CYS A 233 -1.84 10.41 7.38
CA CYS A 233 -0.69 9.80 6.72
C CYS A 233 -0.88 9.73 5.21
N ALA A 234 -2.11 9.58 4.73
CA ALA A 234 -2.45 9.55 3.32
C ALA A 234 -2.67 10.96 2.73
N ALA A 235 -3.15 11.91 3.52
CA ALA A 235 -3.31 13.30 3.11
C ALA A 235 -1.98 14.04 2.97
N GLY A 236 -1.00 13.71 3.82
CA GLY A 236 0.29 14.40 3.90
C GLY A 236 0.19 15.83 4.42
N ARG A 237 1.33 16.42 4.73
CA ARG A 237 1.48 17.81 5.17
C ARG A 237 1.70 18.75 3.96
N PRO A 238 1.47 20.05 4.10
CA PRO A 238 1.98 21.04 3.13
C PRO A 238 3.49 20.84 2.91
N GLY A 239 3.91 20.89 1.64
CA GLY A 239 5.31 20.62 1.26
C GLY A 239 5.61 19.15 0.92
N GLU A 240 4.82 18.19 1.39
CA GLU A 240 4.97 16.77 1.03
C GLU A 240 4.18 16.40 -0.25
N ARG A 241 3.29 17.27 -0.71
CA ARG A 241 2.47 17.14 -1.92
C ARG A 241 2.00 18.51 -2.41
N ASP A 242 1.51 18.62 -3.62
CA ASP A 242 0.92 19.86 -4.14
C ASP A 242 -0.55 19.98 -3.72
N ARG A 243 -1.34 18.91 -3.86
CA ARG A 243 -2.75 18.90 -3.50
C ARG A 243 -3.15 17.64 -2.73
N ALA A 244 -4.12 17.78 -1.81
CA ALA A 244 -4.76 16.66 -1.13
C ALA A 244 -6.27 16.74 -1.36
N ILE A 245 -6.86 15.68 -1.88
CA ILE A 245 -8.29 15.62 -2.24
C ILE A 245 -8.98 14.62 -1.31
N PRO A 246 -9.93 15.08 -0.47
CA PRO A 246 -10.70 14.22 0.40
C PRO A 246 -11.77 13.44 -0.38
N LEU A 247 -11.88 12.15 -0.09
CA LEU A 247 -12.89 11.26 -0.64
C LEU A 247 -13.65 10.54 0.49
N ARG A 248 -14.73 9.84 0.16
CA ARG A 248 -15.56 9.13 1.14
C ARG A 248 -15.60 7.61 0.89
N CYS A 249 -14.56 7.05 0.32
CA CYS A 249 -14.45 5.62 0.08
C CYS A 249 -13.73 4.91 1.22
N THR A 250 -13.86 3.58 1.31
CA THR A 250 -13.01 2.72 2.14
C THR A 250 -11.62 2.58 1.48
N HIS A 251 -10.65 1.98 2.18
CA HIS A 251 -9.32 1.72 1.60
C HIS A 251 -9.39 0.89 0.32
N MET A 252 -10.17 -0.20 0.36
CA MET A 252 -10.42 -1.04 -0.82
C MET A 252 -11.21 -0.29 -1.89
N GLY A 253 -12.06 0.67 -1.47
CA GLY A 253 -12.85 1.53 -2.34
C GLY A 253 -12.04 2.34 -3.33
N PHE A 254 -10.81 2.72 -3.01
CA PHE A 254 -9.93 3.44 -3.93
C PHE A 254 -9.77 2.73 -5.29
N THR A 255 -10.02 1.43 -5.37
CA THR A 255 -9.86 0.66 -6.62
C THR A 255 -11.12 0.60 -7.49
N TYR A 256 -12.29 1.03 -6.97
CA TYR A 256 -13.57 0.84 -7.68
C TYR A 256 -14.65 1.90 -7.39
N ASP A 257 -14.46 2.78 -6.44
CA ASP A 257 -15.48 3.77 -6.08
C ASP A 257 -15.69 4.79 -7.20
N PRO A 258 -16.95 5.12 -7.57
CA PRO A 258 -17.25 6.09 -8.62
C PRO A 258 -16.65 7.46 -8.39
N GLN A 259 -16.61 7.96 -7.13
CA GLN A 259 -16.02 9.24 -6.79
C GLN A 259 -14.52 9.24 -7.05
N VAL A 260 -13.82 8.13 -6.71
CA VAL A 260 -12.38 7.99 -7.00
C VAL A 260 -12.13 8.03 -8.49
N ILE A 261 -12.91 7.27 -9.28
CA ILE A 261 -12.76 7.22 -10.74
C ILE A 261 -13.00 8.60 -11.36
N ALA A 262 -14.08 9.29 -10.96
CA ALA A 262 -14.38 10.64 -11.44
C ALA A 262 -13.24 11.62 -11.11
N THR A 263 -12.70 11.55 -9.88
CA THR A 263 -11.57 12.38 -9.46
C THR A 263 -10.31 12.09 -10.28
N LEU A 264 -10.01 10.82 -10.54
CA LEU A 264 -8.86 10.44 -11.37
C LEU A 264 -9.02 10.95 -12.81
N LEU A 265 -10.21 10.84 -13.39
CA LEU A 265 -10.47 11.37 -14.74
C LEU A 265 -10.26 12.89 -14.80
N ALA A 266 -10.75 13.63 -13.80
CA ALA A 266 -10.53 15.07 -13.72
C ALA A 266 -9.04 15.43 -13.55
N GLU A 267 -8.30 14.66 -12.75
CA GLU A 267 -6.86 14.86 -12.55
C GLU A 267 -6.04 14.54 -13.80
N LEU A 268 -6.44 13.53 -14.57
CA LEU A 268 -5.81 13.21 -15.86
C LEU A 268 -6.08 14.27 -16.92
N GLU A 269 -7.32 14.80 -16.99
CA GLU A 269 -7.68 15.88 -17.89
C GLU A 269 -6.90 17.16 -17.60
N ALA A 270 -6.68 17.47 -16.31
CA ALA A 270 -5.90 18.63 -15.86
C ALA A 270 -4.38 18.46 -16.02
N THR A 271 -3.90 17.27 -16.42
CA THR A 271 -2.45 17.01 -16.56
C THR A 271 -1.92 17.69 -17.81
N ARG A 272 -0.91 18.54 -17.64
CA ARG A 272 -0.16 19.14 -18.74
C ARG A 272 1.00 18.18 -19.12
N GLY A 273 1.13 17.92 -20.40
CA GLY A 273 2.15 17.03 -20.94
C GLY A 273 3.56 17.63 -20.90
#